data_07dac1c37775441ad3a8e2648bbdf98b
#
_entry.id   07dac1c37775441ad3a8e2648bbdf98b
#
_cell.length_a   1.000
_cell.length_b   1.000
_cell.length_c   1.000
_cell.angle_alpha   90.00
_cell.angle_beta   90.00
_cell.angle_gamma   90.00
#
_symmetry.space_group_name_H-M   'P 1'
#
loop_
_entity.id
_entity.type
_entity.pdbx_description
1 polymer ?
#
loop_
_entity_poly.entity_id
_entity_poly.type
_entity_poly.pdbx_seq_one_letter_code
_entity_poly.pdbx_strand_id
1 'polypeptide(L)'
;MIREYLEKNVYEALQERLKFLFEEFDNIYVSFSGGKDSGLLLNLVLDYRKKYYPGKKIGLFHQDFEAQYSVTTEYVERTFEKYKNIVEPYWLCLPMATRTALSSYEMYWYPWDDTKKESWVREMPDKEYVINLENNPITTYRYRMHQEDLAKQFGRWYRVAYGKKKTVCLLGLRADESLQRYSGFVNKKYGYKGECWISK
;
A
#
# COMPACT_ATOMS: atom_id res chain seq x y z
N MET A 1 15.86 11.76 22.07
CA MET A 1 14.49 11.43 22.52
C MET A 1 14.53 10.15 23.32
N ILE A 2 13.92 10.13 24.48
CA ILE A 2 13.89 8.97 25.39
C ILE A 2 12.89 7.97 24.80
N ARG A 3 13.31 6.72 24.56
CA ARG A 3 12.40 5.62 24.20
C ARG A 3 11.57 5.28 25.45
N GLU A 4 10.28 5.26 25.29
CA GLU A 4 9.36 4.79 26.30
C GLU A 4 9.04 3.33 26.01
N TYR A 5 9.32 2.45 26.96
CA TYR A 5 8.98 1.04 26.88
C TYR A 5 7.62 0.82 27.54
N LEU A 6 6.69 0.28 26.77
CA LEU A 6 5.35 -0.04 27.26
C LEU A 6 5.32 -1.50 27.76
N GLU A 7 4.44 -1.80 28.70
CA GLU A 7 4.25 -3.18 29.20
C GLU A 7 3.59 -4.10 28.16
N LYS A 8 2.87 -3.51 27.17
CA LYS A 8 2.23 -4.28 26.09
C LYS A 8 3.21 -4.58 24.95
N ASN A 9 3.11 -5.75 24.38
CA ASN A 9 3.87 -6.15 23.20
C ASN A 9 3.27 -5.58 21.89
N VAL A 10 4.01 -5.72 20.79
CA VAL A 10 3.62 -5.19 19.48
C VAL A 10 2.31 -5.80 18.95
N TYR A 11 2.07 -7.08 19.24
CA TYR A 11 0.83 -7.76 18.81
C TYR A 11 -0.39 -7.19 19.55
N GLU A 12 -0.31 -7.02 20.86
CA GLU A 12 -1.38 -6.42 21.67
C GLU A 12 -1.69 -4.98 21.20
N ALA A 13 -0.64 -4.18 21.02
CA ALA A 13 -0.80 -2.82 20.49
C ALA A 13 -1.44 -2.81 19.11
N LEU A 14 -1.10 -3.79 18.24
CA LEU A 14 -1.72 -3.91 16.92
C LEU A 14 -3.20 -4.30 17.03
N GLN A 15 -3.58 -5.22 17.93
CA GLN A 15 -4.98 -5.61 18.10
C GLN A 15 -5.85 -4.41 18.53
N GLU A 16 -5.37 -3.56 19.41
CA GLU A 16 -6.06 -2.32 19.81
C GLU A 16 -6.23 -1.37 18.61
N ARG A 17 -5.15 -1.19 17.82
CA ARG A 17 -5.19 -0.36 16.60
C ARG A 17 -6.15 -0.92 15.55
N LEU A 18 -6.15 -2.23 15.33
CA LEU A 18 -7.07 -2.88 14.39
C LEU A 18 -8.53 -2.70 14.84
N LYS A 19 -8.80 -2.85 16.14
CA LYS A 19 -10.14 -2.57 16.69
C LYS A 19 -10.58 -1.16 16.33
N PHE A 20 -9.78 -0.16 16.67
CA PHE A 20 -10.06 1.24 16.34
C PHE A 20 -10.28 1.46 14.85
N LEU A 21 -9.42 0.89 13.97
CA LEU A 21 -9.51 1.05 12.53
C LEU A 21 -10.78 0.44 11.95
N PHE A 22 -11.17 -0.75 12.41
CA PHE A 22 -12.36 -1.43 11.91
C PHE A 22 -13.66 -0.81 12.39
N GLU A 23 -13.65 -0.15 13.56
CA GLU A 23 -14.78 0.62 14.11
C GLU A 23 -14.91 2.01 13.46
N GLU A 24 -13.78 2.68 13.19
CA GLU A 24 -13.76 4.07 12.71
C GLU A 24 -13.89 4.21 11.20
N PHE A 25 -13.37 3.22 10.43
CA PHE A 25 -13.29 3.31 8.97
C PHE A 25 -14.16 2.27 8.27
N ASP A 26 -14.98 2.76 7.35
CA ASP A 26 -15.82 1.89 6.51
C ASP A 26 -14.98 1.12 5.50
N ASN A 27 -14.06 1.83 4.83
CA ASN A 27 -13.21 1.31 3.77
C ASN A 27 -11.77 1.18 4.28
N ILE A 28 -11.23 -0.01 4.21
CA ILE A 28 -9.86 -0.33 4.64
C ILE A 28 -9.14 -1.00 3.48
N TYR A 29 -7.93 -0.57 3.16
CA TYR A 29 -7.06 -1.30 2.26
C TYR A 29 -5.63 -1.38 2.79
N VAL A 30 -4.95 -2.46 2.45
CA VAL A 30 -3.56 -2.71 2.84
C VAL A 30 -2.66 -2.43 1.65
N SER A 31 -1.67 -1.57 1.82
CA SER A 31 -0.60 -1.38 0.85
C SER A 31 0.45 -2.47 1.05
N PHE A 32 0.52 -3.38 0.08
CA PHE A 32 1.35 -4.57 0.13
C PHE A 32 2.53 -4.44 -0.85
N SER A 33 3.73 -4.31 -0.32
CA SER A 33 4.95 -4.16 -1.12
C SER A 33 5.62 -5.48 -1.50
N GLY A 34 5.13 -6.61 -0.99
CA GLY A 34 5.83 -7.90 -1.09
C GLY A 34 6.95 -8.08 -0.05
N GLY A 35 7.24 -7.07 0.77
CA GLY A 35 8.21 -7.17 1.86
C GLY A 35 7.62 -7.84 3.12
N LYS A 36 8.50 -8.29 4.02
CA LYS A 36 8.13 -9.01 5.25
C LYS A 36 7.14 -8.25 6.14
N ASP A 37 7.34 -6.95 6.32
CA ASP A 37 6.53 -6.15 7.25
C ASP A 37 5.12 -5.90 6.70
N SER A 38 5.00 -5.63 5.39
CA SER A 38 3.70 -5.54 4.74
C SER A 38 2.97 -6.89 4.66
N GLY A 39 3.72 -7.99 4.50
CA GLY A 39 3.18 -9.35 4.55
C GLY A 39 2.67 -9.73 5.93
N LEU A 40 3.43 -9.42 6.98
CA LEU A 40 2.98 -9.61 8.36
C LEU A 40 1.71 -8.80 8.66
N LEU A 41 1.72 -7.50 8.30
CA LEU A 41 0.55 -6.64 8.47
C LEU A 41 -0.69 -7.21 7.76
N LEU A 42 -0.55 -7.62 6.50
CA LEU A 42 -1.65 -8.20 5.72
C LEU A 42 -2.24 -9.42 6.43
N ASN A 43 -1.41 -10.37 6.86
CA ASN A 43 -1.90 -11.58 7.55
C ASN A 43 -2.63 -11.23 8.86
N LEU A 44 -2.08 -10.33 9.67
CA LEU A 44 -2.71 -9.92 10.94
C LEU A 44 -4.04 -9.16 10.72
N VAL A 45 -4.14 -8.34 9.68
CA VAL A 45 -5.40 -7.68 9.28
C VAL A 45 -6.44 -8.69 8.83
N LEU A 46 -6.04 -9.68 8.03
CA LEU A 46 -6.95 -10.72 7.54
C LEU A 46 -7.40 -11.66 8.65
N ASP A 47 -6.53 -11.99 9.60
CA ASP A 47 -6.90 -12.78 10.78
C ASP A 47 -7.89 -12.02 11.67
N TYR A 48 -7.64 -10.73 11.92
CA TYR A 48 -8.56 -9.86 12.65
C TYR A 48 -9.92 -9.76 11.96
N ARG A 49 -9.92 -9.51 10.63
CA ARG A 49 -11.13 -9.49 9.81
C ARG A 49 -11.90 -10.80 9.91
N LYS A 50 -11.21 -11.93 9.74
CA LYS A 50 -11.84 -13.27 9.81
C LYS A 50 -12.55 -13.51 11.14
N LYS A 51 -11.92 -13.05 12.23
CA LYS A 51 -12.43 -13.28 13.60
C LYS A 51 -13.60 -12.37 13.97
N TYR A 52 -13.52 -11.09 13.61
CA TYR A 52 -14.47 -10.08 14.11
C TYR A 52 -15.38 -9.47 13.04
N TYR A 53 -14.97 -9.49 11.77
CA TYR A 53 -15.68 -8.85 10.65
C TYR A 53 -15.68 -9.75 9.40
N PRO A 54 -16.17 -11.00 9.46
CA PRO A 54 -15.98 -11.99 8.38
C PRO A 54 -16.58 -11.56 7.04
N GLY A 55 -17.61 -10.71 7.03
CA GLY A 55 -18.23 -10.17 5.80
C GLY A 55 -17.56 -8.90 5.25
N LYS A 56 -16.66 -8.23 5.99
CA LYS A 56 -16.05 -6.98 5.54
C LYS A 56 -15.00 -7.26 4.46
N LYS A 57 -15.16 -6.65 3.29
CA LYS A 57 -14.11 -6.68 2.26
C LYS A 57 -12.99 -5.70 2.60
N ILE A 58 -11.76 -6.05 2.24
CA ILE A 58 -10.55 -5.25 2.45
C ILE A 58 -9.83 -5.17 1.12
N GLY A 59 -9.43 -3.96 0.72
CA GLY A 59 -8.61 -3.77 -0.46
C GLY A 59 -7.18 -4.28 -0.25
N LEU A 60 -6.63 -4.93 -1.26
CA LEU A 60 -5.22 -5.31 -1.32
C LEU A 60 -4.56 -4.54 -2.46
N PHE A 61 -3.77 -3.54 -2.13
CA PHE A 61 -3.13 -2.64 -3.07
C PHE A 61 -1.65 -2.95 -3.22
N HIS A 62 -1.20 -3.21 -4.44
CA HIS A 62 0.21 -3.33 -4.79
C HIS A 62 0.56 -2.34 -5.91
N GLN A 63 1.60 -1.54 -5.67
CA GLN A 63 2.18 -0.65 -6.66
C GLN A 63 3.43 -1.32 -7.21
N ASP A 64 3.37 -1.73 -8.47
CA ASP A 64 4.41 -2.53 -9.09
C ASP A 64 5.47 -1.65 -9.75
N PHE A 65 6.71 -1.84 -9.33
CA PHE A 65 7.87 -1.11 -9.84
C PHE A 65 8.58 -1.83 -11.00
N GLU A 66 7.98 -2.86 -11.62
CA GLU A 66 8.54 -3.64 -12.72
C GLU A 66 9.88 -4.33 -12.35
N ALA A 67 10.96 -3.56 -12.17
CA ALA A 67 12.30 -4.05 -11.82
C ALA A 67 12.41 -4.40 -10.33
N GLN A 68 11.72 -5.43 -9.91
CA GLN A 68 11.82 -6.01 -8.56
C GLN A 68 12.51 -7.37 -8.61
N TYR A 69 13.00 -7.85 -7.47
CA TYR A 69 13.51 -9.23 -7.39
C TYR A 69 12.40 -10.24 -7.75
N SER A 70 12.74 -11.26 -8.54
CA SER A 70 11.79 -12.29 -8.98
C SER A 70 11.05 -12.94 -7.81
N VAL A 71 11.80 -13.29 -6.73
CA VAL A 71 11.20 -13.84 -5.50
C VAL A 71 10.16 -12.92 -4.84
N THR A 72 10.33 -11.58 -4.95
CA THR A 72 9.37 -10.62 -4.44
C THR A 72 8.11 -10.64 -5.31
N THR A 73 8.27 -10.61 -6.63
CA THR A 73 7.17 -10.65 -7.58
C THR A 73 6.35 -11.96 -7.45
N GLU A 74 7.04 -13.10 -7.38
CA GLU A 74 6.42 -14.40 -7.14
C GLU A 74 5.65 -14.46 -5.81
N TYR A 75 6.20 -13.86 -4.76
CA TYR A 75 5.52 -13.77 -3.46
C TYR A 75 4.28 -12.88 -3.53
N VAL A 76 4.35 -11.76 -4.25
CA VAL A 76 3.19 -10.89 -4.48
C VAL A 76 2.12 -11.65 -5.25
N GLU A 77 2.46 -12.29 -6.38
CA GLU A 77 1.52 -13.06 -7.19
C GLU A 77 0.84 -14.17 -6.38
N ARG A 78 1.63 -14.97 -5.68
CA ARG A 78 1.11 -16.04 -4.81
C ARG A 78 0.19 -15.51 -3.71
N THR A 79 0.50 -14.33 -3.15
CA THR A 79 -0.32 -13.70 -2.12
C THR A 79 -1.65 -13.21 -2.69
N PHE A 80 -1.63 -12.57 -3.85
CA PHE A 80 -2.84 -12.13 -4.53
C PHE A 80 -3.74 -13.32 -4.89
N GLU A 81 -3.19 -14.36 -5.51
CA GLU A 81 -3.94 -15.58 -5.86
C GLU A 81 -4.54 -16.26 -4.63
N LYS A 82 -3.78 -16.33 -3.53
CA LYS A 82 -4.27 -16.91 -2.28
C LYS A 82 -5.47 -16.18 -1.70
N TYR A 83 -5.50 -14.85 -1.82
CA TYR A 83 -6.48 -14.03 -1.10
C TYR A 83 -7.54 -13.36 -2.00
N LYS A 84 -7.46 -13.47 -3.34
CA LYS A 84 -8.35 -12.79 -4.30
C LYS A 84 -9.86 -12.96 -4.03
N ASN A 85 -10.27 -14.06 -3.42
CA ASN A 85 -11.68 -14.32 -3.10
C ASN A 85 -12.16 -13.68 -1.80
N ILE A 86 -11.23 -13.20 -0.95
CA ILE A 86 -11.54 -12.61 0.37
C ILE A 86 -11.12 -11.16 0.50
N VAL A 87 -10.29 -10.67 -0.42
CA VAL A 87 -9.90 -9.26 -0.55
C VAL A 87 -10.39 -8.69 -1.89
N GLU A 88 -10.28 -7.39 -2.05
CA GLU A 88 -10.44 -6.71 -3.34
C GLU A 88 -9.05 -6.40 -3.87
N PRO A 89 -8.54 -7.15 -4.84
CA PRO A 89 -7.16 -7.04 -5.31
C PRO A 89 -6.99 -5.90 -6.31
N TYR A 90 -5.93 -5.11 -6.15
CA TYR A 90 -5.53 -4.01 -7.02
C TYR A 90 -4.02 -4.04 -7.23
N TRP A 91 -3.58 -4.53 -8.37
CA TRP A 91 -2.18 -4.59 -8.75
C TRP A 91 -1.91 -3.54 -9.84
N LEU A 92 -1.24 -2.44 -9.47
CA LEU A 92 -1.01 -1.32 -10.37
C LEU A 92 0.28 -1.47 -11.16
N CYS A 93 0.15 -1.63 -12.47
CA CYS A 93 1.21 -1.61 -13.48
C CYS A 93 1.04 -0.36 -14.36
N LEU A 94 1.22 0.82 -13.76
CA LEU A 94 1.06 2.11 -14.42
C LEU A 94 2.39 2.86 -14.50
N PRO A 95 2.70 3.52 -15.61
CA PRO A 95 3.87 4.40 -15.73
C PRO A 95 3.89 5.47 -14.64
N MET A 96 4.94 5.46 -13.83
CA MET A 96 5.12 6.40 -12.73
C MET A 96 6.58 6.84 -12.60
N ALA A 97 6.81 8.06 -12.15
CA ALA A 97 8.15 8.57 -11.88
C ALA A 97 8.65 8.02 -10.54
N THR A 98 9.66 7.17 -10.62
CA THR A 98 10.32 6.56 -9.46
C THR A 98 11.75 7.07 -9.38
N ARG A 99 12.16 7.59 -8.23
CA ARG A 99 13.54 8.05 -8.05
C ARG A 99 14.51 6.88 -8.15
N THR A 100 15.63 7.12 -8.86
CA THR A 100 16.74 6.18 -8.93
C THR A 100 18.00 6.80 -8.35
N ALA A 101 18.84 5.96 -7.74
CA ALA A 101 20.17 6.34 -7.27
C ALA A 101 21.30 5.92 -8.26
N LEU A 102 20.92 5.36 -9.41
CA LEU A 102 21.88 4.81 -10.38
C LEU A 102 22.51 5.89 -11.28
N SER A 103 21.87 7.05 -11.42
CA SER A 103 22.35 8.13 -12.27
C SER A 103 22.17 9.50 -11.61
N SER A 104 23.18 10.35 -11.74
CA SER A 104 23.10 11.77 -11.36
C SER A 104 22.46 12.63 -12.45
N TYR A 105 22.33 12.12 -13.69
CA TYR A 105 21.76 12.80 -14.83
C TYR A 105 20.29 12.49 -15.00
N GLU A 106 19.90 11.22 -14.82
CA GLU A 106 18.51 10.77 -14.87
C GLU A 106 18.04 10.43 -13.46
N MET A 107 17.33 11.36 -12.85
CA MET A 107 16.85 11.23 -11.46
C MET A 107 15.67 10.26 -11.33
N TYR A 108 15.00 9.94 -12.43
CA TYR A 108 13.81 9.13 -12.46
C TYR A 108 13.92 8.00 -13.46
N TRP A 109 13.38 6.86 -13.09
CA TRP A 109 13.05 5.80 -14.02
C TRP A 109 11.53 5.59 -14.02
N TYR A 110 11.01 5.03 -15.08
CA TYR A 110 9.58 4.92 -15.32
C TYR A 110 9.21 3.46 -15.56
N PRO A 111 8.82 2.70 -14.49
CA PRO A 111 8.32 1.35 -14.67
C PRO A 111 7.07 1.35 -15.57
N TRP A 112 6.87 0.28 -16.29
CA TRP A 112 5.72 0.06 -17.18
C TRP A 112 5.50 1.15 -18.22
N ASP A 113 6.57 1.84 -18.61
CA ASP A 113 6.54 2.85 -19.67
C ASP A 113 6.28 2.18 -21.02
N ASP A 114 5.10 2.37 -21.59
CA ASP A 114 4.67 1.76 -22.84
C ASP A 114 5.46 2.25 -24.05
N THR A 115 6.06 3.45 -23.97
CA THR A 115 6.95 3.96 -25.02
C THR A 115 8.31 3.24 -25.07
N LYS A 116 8.62 2.41 -24.07
CA LYS A 116 9.85 1.63 -23.93
C LYS A 116 9.57 0.17 -23.59
N LYS A 117 8.48 -0.38 -24.10
CA LYS A 117 8.01 -1.73 -23.78
C LYS A 117 9.07 -2.81 -24.06
N GLU A 118 9.88 -2.64 -25.08
CA GLU A 118 10.99 -3.54 -25.42
C GLU A 118 12.12 -3.57 -24.39
N SER A 119 12.15 -2.58 -23.50
CA SER A 119 13.14 -2.48 -22.41
C SER A 119 12.61 -2.93 -21.05
N TRP A 120 11.36 -3.40 -20.98
CA TRP A 120 10.82 -3.93 -19.73
C TRP A 120 11.62 -5.14 -19.25
N VAL A 121 11.93 -5.18 -17.96
CA VAL A 121 12.74 -6.29 -17.38
C VAL A 121 11.97 -7.59 -17.26
N ARG A 122 10.65 -7.52 -17.35
CA ARG A 122 9.75 -8.68 -17.37
C ARG A 122 8.42 -8.33 -18.03
N GLU A 123 7.66 -9.35 -18.35
CA GLU A 123 6.29 -9.15 -18.84
C GLU A 123 5.35 -8.66 -17.73
N MET A 124 4.36 -7.87 -18.13
CA MET A 124 3.28 -7.44 -17.23
C MET A 124 2.42 -8.65 -16.84
N PRO A 125 2.07 -8.82 -15.55
CA PRO A 125 1.21 -9.91 -15.15
C PRO A 125 -0.15 -9.85 -15.86
N ASP A 126 -0.57 -10.96 -16.46
CA ASP A 126 -1.87 -11.12 -17.11
C ASP A 126 -2.90 -11.66 -16.10
N LYS A 127 -3.50 -10.76 -15.33
CA LYS A 127 -4.53 -11.10 -14.33
C LYS A 127 -5.65 -10.03 -14.36
N GLU A 128 -6.87 -10.46 -14.11
CA GLU A 128 -8.07 -9.59 -14.11
C GLU A 128 -8.00 -8.38 -13.17
N TYR A 129 -7.20 -8.49 -12.10
CA TYR A 129 -7.02 -7.45 -11.09
C TYR A 129 -5.80 -6.54 -11.35
N VAL A 130 -5.12 -6.72 -12.46
CA VAL A 130 -4.02 -5.83 -12.89
C VAL A 130 -4.61 -4.58 -13.54
N ILE A 131 -4.21 -3.44 -13.00
CA ILE A 131 -4.57 -2.12 -13.52
C ILE A 131 -3.40 -1.60 -14.34
N ASN A 132 -3.62 -1.41 -15.63
CA ASN A 132 -2.66 -0.87 -16.60
C ASN A 132 -3.25 0.35 -17.33
N LEU A 133 -2.59 0.88 -18.35
CA LEU A 133 -3.06 2.05 -19.08
C LEU A 133 -4.41 1.85 -19.79
N GLU A 134 -4.73 0.62 -20.20
CA GLU A 134 -5.93 0.32 -20.98
C GLU A 134 -7.19 0.25 -20.10
N ASN A 135 -7.06 -0.23 -18.86
CA ASN A 135 -8.18 -0.48 -17.94
C ASN A 135 -8.17 0.40 -16.69
N ASN A 136 -7.32 1.42 -16.62
CA ASN A 136 -7.13 2.27 -15.45
C ASN A 136 -8.40 3.03 -15.04
N PRO A 137 -8.99 2.76 -13.88
CA PRO A 137 -10.18 3.45 -13.41
C PRO A 137 -9.88 4.77 -12.67
N ILE A 138 -8.59 5.11 -12.44
CA ILE A 138 -8.17 6.28 -11.66
C ILE A 138 -8.20 7.52 -12.57
N THR A 139 -9.32 8.18 -12.67
CA THR A 139 -9.54 9.31 -13.58
C THR A 139 -8.61 10.51 -13.37
N THR A 140 -7.99 10.60 -12.18
CA THR A 140 -7.03 11.64 -11.80
C THR A 140 -5.58 11.23 -12.04
N TYR A 141 -5.35 10.03 -12.58
CA TYR A 141 -4.03 9.58 -12.99
C TYR A 141 -3.49 10.48 -14.12
N ARG A 142 -2.21 10.80 -14.05
CA ARG A 142 -1.46 11.48 -15.10
C ARG A 142 -0.24 10.65 -15.45
N TYR A 143 -0.02 10.44 -16.73
CA TYR A 143 1.10 9.66 -17.23
C TYR A 143 2.42 10.09 -16.61
N ARG A 144 3.20 9.12 -16.11
CA ARG A 144 4.47 9.34 -15.41
C ARG A 144 4.39 10.27 -14.18
N MET A 145 3.23 10.37 -13.52
CA MET A 145 3.15 11.09 -12.25
C MET A 145 4.04 10.43 -11.18
N HIS A 146 4.39 11.17 -10.13
CA HIS A 146 5.19 10.61 -9.03
C HIS A 146 4.50 9.43 -8.36
N GLN A 147 5.30 8.43 -7.96
CA GLN A 147 4.80 7.21 -7.32
C GLN A 147 3.97 7.49 -6.06
N GLU A 148 4.38 8.48 -5.24
CA GLU A 148 3.64 8.87 -4.04
C GLU A 148 2.29 9.53 -4.38
N ASP A 149 2.24 10.29 -5.48
CA ASP A 149 1.00 10.90 -5.92
C ASP A 149 0.06 9.85 -6.54
N LEU A 150 0.59 8.86 -7.27
CA LEU A 150 -0.21 7.73 -7.74
C LEU A 150 -0.88 6.99 -6.57
N ALA A 151 -0.12 6.68 -5.51
CA ALA A 151 -0.68 6.06 -4.32
C ALA A 151 -1.79 6.90 -3.67
N LYS A 152 -1.63 8.24 -3.61
CA LYS A 152 -2.68 9.16 -3.13
C LYS A 152 -3.90 9.19 -4.04
N GLN A 153 -3.69 9.19 -5.36
CA GLN A 153 -4.81 9.16 -6.33
C GLN A 153 -5.58 7.85 -6.26
N PHE A 154 -4.87 6.71 -6.08
CA PHE A 154 -5.52 5.44 -5.80
C PHE A 154 -6.42 5.52 -4.56
N GLY A 155 -5.91 6.04 -3.45
CA GLY A 155 -6.70 6.18 -2.21
C GLY A 155 -7.94 7.07 -2.38
N ARG A 156 -7.82 8.16 -3.15
CA ARG A 156 -8.95 9.03 -3.48
C ARG A 156 -9.98 8.32 -4.36
N TRP A 157 -9.52 7.63 -5.40
CA TRP A 157 -10.37 6.83 -6.26
C TRP A 157 -11.07 5.72 -5.46
N TYR A 158 -10.32 4.97 -4.65
CA TYR A 158 -10.87 3.89 -3.81
C TYR A 158 -11.98 4.41 -2.89
N ARG A 159 -11.76 5.55 -2.25
CA ARG A 159 -12.79 6.19 -1.43
C ARG A 159 -14.06 6.51 -2.23
N VAL A 160 -13.93 7.02 -3.44
CA VAL A 160 -15.07 7.38 -4.30
C VAL A 160 -15.80 6.13 -4.78
N ALA A 161 -15.06 5.13 -5.25
CA ALA A 161 -15.59 3.85 -5.74
C ALA A 161 -16.40 3.11 -4.67
N TYR A 162 -16.01 3.27 -3.39
CA TYR A 162 -16.69 2.65 -2.24
C TYR A 162 -17.58 3.63 -1.45
N GLY A 163 -18.26 4.51 -2.15
CA GLY A 163 -19.35 5.32 -1.60
C GLY A 163 -18.93 6.57 -0.84
N LYS A 164 -17.73 7.10 -1.07
CA LYS A 164 -17.16 8.32 -0.42
C LYS A 164 -17.09 8.24 1.11
N LYS A 165 -17.07 7.04 1.66
CA LYS A 165 -17.02 6.79 3.09
C LYS A 165 -15.62 7.02 3.67
N LYS A 166 -15.50 6.96 5.00
CA LYS A 166 -14.21 7.03 5.68
C LYS A 166 -13.30 5.89 5.23
N THR A 167 -12.13 6.25 4.71
CA THR A 167 -11.20 5.30 4.09
C THR A 167 -9.82 5.42 4.71
N VAL A 168 -9.18 4.31 4.98
CA VAL A 168 -7.82 4.24 5.51
C VAL A 168 -6.95 3.27 4.73
N CYS A 169 -5.69 3.68 4.50
CA CYS A 169 -4.62 2.84 3.98
C CYS A 169 -3.77 2.32 5.14
N LEU A 170 -3.55 1.03 5.20
CA LEU A 170 -2.66 0.41 6.19
C LEU A 170 -1.28 0.18 5.57
N LEU A 171 -0.24 0.69 6.24
CA LEU A 171 1.14 0.60 5.83
C LEU A 171 1.97 -0.15 6.88
N GLY A 172 2.73 -1.15 6.45
CA GLY A 172 3.71 -1.85 7.30
C GLY A 172 4.99 -1.04 7.45
N LEU A 173 4.95 0.08 8.18
CA LEU A 173 6.08 0.97 8.40
C LEU A 173 6.55 0.92 9.85
N ARG A 174 7.88 1.00 10.03
CA ARG A 174 8.49 1.16 11.36
C ARG A 174 9.17 2.51 11.49
N ALA A 175 9.05 3.12 12.67
CA ALA A 175 9.63 4.44 12.95
C ALA A 175 11.17 4.42 12.97
N ASP A 176 11.79 3.28 13.26
CA ASP A 176 13.23 3.10 13.37
C ASP A 176 13.96 2.89 12.02
N GLU A 177 13.22 2.76 10.92
CA GLU A 177 13.81 2.54 9.59
C GLU A 177 14.44 3.78 8.98
N SER A 178 13.96 4.98 9.31
CA SER A 178 14.55 6.24 8.85
C SER A 178 14.10 7.43 9.68
N LEU A 179 14.92 8.49 9.70
CA LEU A 179 14.57 9.76 10.34
C LEU A 179 13.29 10.39 9.75
N GLN A 180 13.06 10.21 8.45
CA GLN A 180 11.86 10.72 7.78
C GLN A 180 10.60 10.02 8.29
N ARG A 181 10.63 8.67 8.43
CA ARG A 181 9.52 7.91 8.99
C ARG A 181 9.29 8.27 10.46
N TYR A 182 10.37 8.34 11.22
CA TYR A 182 10.31 8.77 12.62
C TYR A 182 9.67 10.16 12.78
N SER A 183 10.10 11.16 11.99
CA SER A 183 9.53 12.51 12.06
C SER A 183 8.04 12.56 11.71
N GLY A 184 7.58 11.70 10.81
CA GLY A 184 6.16 11.52 10.50
C GLY A 184 5.32 11.06 11.70
N PHE A 185 5.88 10.16 12.54
CA PHE A 185 5.19 9.68 13.75
C PHE A 185 5.18 10.70 14.90
N VAL A 186 6.25 11.49 15.05
CA VAL A 186 6.33 12.46 16.16
C VAL A 186 5.64 13.79 15.87
N ASN A 187 5.31 14.05 14.61
CA ASN A 187 4.65 15.30 14.21
C ASN A 187 3.14 15.21 14.45
N LYS A 188 2.72 15.50 15.68
CA LYS A 188 1.32 15.46 16.13
C LYS A 188 0.34 16.30 15.29
N LYS A 189 0.84 17.27 14.52
CA LYS A 189 0.02 18.14 13.65
C LYS A 189 -0.76 17.35 12.60
N TYR A 190 -0.23 16.22 12.18
CA TYR A 190 -0.84 15.36 11.14
C TYR A 190 -1.59 14.15 11.72
N GLY A 191 -1.65 14.01 13.04
CA GLY A 191 -2.36 12.93 13.70
C GLY A 191 -3.88 12.98 13.48
N TYR A 192 -4.50 11.81 13.39
CA TYR A 192 -5.95 11.66 13.28
C TYR A 192 -6.56 11.43 14.67
N LYS A 193 -7.50 12.29 15.09
CA LYS A 193 -8.15 12.22 16.41
C LYS A 193 -7.17 12.10 17.61
N GLY A 194 -5.99 12.70 17.49
CA GLY A 194 -4.96 12.65 18.53
C GLY A 194 -3.99 11.46 18.43
N GLU A 195 -4.28 10.49 17.58
CA GLU A 195 -3.44 9.32 17.35
C GLU A 195 -2.28 9.64 16.39
N CYS A 196 -1.03 9.53 16.87
CA CYS A 196 0.16 9.85 16.08
C CYS A 196 0.51 8.80 15.01
N TRP A 197 -0.05 7.59 15.12
CA TRP A 197 0.17 6.48 14.18
C TRP A 197 -0.80 6.47 12.98
N ILE A 198 -1.76 7.40 12.95
CA ILE A 198 -2.64 7.65 11.79
C ILE A 198 -2.45 9.08 11.33
N SER A 199 -2.11 9.27 10.06
CA SER A 199 -2.08 10.60 9.43
C SER A 199 -3.38 10.89 8.66
N LYS A 200 -3.69 12.19 8.57
CA LYS A 200 -4.83 12.70 7.78
C LYS A 200 -4.53 12.65 6.28
#